data_492ddb809152c32cadacccddd7faac65
#
_entry.id   492ddb809152c32cadacccddd7faac65
#
_cell.length_a   1.000
_cell.length_b   1.000
_cell.length_c   1.000
_cell.angle_alpha   90.00
_cell.angle_beta   90.00
_cell.angle_gamma   90.00
#
_symmetry.space_group_name_H-M   'P 1'
#
loop_
_entity.id
_entity.type
_entity.pdbx_description
1 polymer ?
#
loop_
_entity_poly.entity_id
_entity_poly.type
_entity_poly.pdbx_seq_one_letter_code
_entity_poly.pdbx_strand_id
1 'polypeptide(L)'
;NDLIKLQLIVKSRSFGFSIKECSTLIKLFENKSRYSKDVKKIAVLKITDIEKKIKSLNMLKKNLQKISNQCKGDNNSNCSILDNLTLIN
;
A
#
# COMPACT_ATOMS: atom_id res chain seq x y z
N ASN A 1 -12.92 -22.33 -14.05
CA ASN A 1 -13.60 -22.65 -12.81
C ASN A 1 -13.79 -21.37 -11.99
N ASP A 2 -15.04 -21.09 -11.63
CA ASP A 2 -15.40 -19.86 -10.91
C ASP A 2 -14.78 -19.80 -9.52
N LEU A 3 -14.63 -20.96 -8.85
CA LEU A 3 -13.99 -21.01 -7.55
C LEU A 3 -12.53 -20.60 -7.61
N ILE A 4 -11.81 -21.06 -8.64
CA ILE A 4 -10.41 -20.69 -8.84
C ILE A 4 -10.27 -19.21 -9.14
N LYS A 5 -11.16 -18.65 -9.97
CA LYS A 5 -11.17 -17.21 -10.26
C LYS A 5 -11.43 -16.39 -9.01
N LEU A 6 -12.36 -16.83 -8.18
CA LEU A 6 -12.66 -16.17 -6.92
C LEU A 6 -11.44 -16.18 -5.99
N GLN A 7 -10.76 -17.32 -5.89
CA GLN A 7 -9.52 -17.45 -5.10
C GLN A 7 -8.44 -16.51 -5.63
N LEU A 8 -8.31 -16.41 -6.96
CA LEU A 8 -7.35 -15.50 -7.59
C LEU A 8 -7.64 -14.06 -7.20
N ILE A 9 -8.90 -13.65 -7.26
CA ILE A 9 -9.30 -12.28 -6.88
C ILE A 9 -8.98 -12.00 -5.42
N VAL A 10 -9.41 -12.90 -4.52
CA VAL A 10 -9.22 -12.72 -3.08
C VAL A 10 -7.72 -12.62 -2.75
N LYS A 11 -6.93 -13.53 -3.30
CA LYS A 11 -5.48 -13.54 -3.05
C LYS A 11 -4.80 -12.31 -3.62
N SER A 12 -5.15 -11.92 -4.84
CA SER A 12 -4.58 -10.73 -5.48
C SER A 12 -4.91 -9.46 -4.71
N ARG A 13 -6.16 -9.34 -4.23
CA ARG A 13 -6.55 -8.21 -3.41
C ARG A 13 -5.75 -8.15 -2.10
N SER A 14 -5.45 -9.32 -1.52
CA SER A 14 -4.65 -9.38 -0.29
C SER A 14 -3.22 -8.88 -0.49
N PHE A 15 -2.69 -8.97 -1.72
CA PHE A 15 -1.38 -8.42 -2.07
C PHE A 15 -1.44 -6.94 -2.46
N GLY A 16 -2.62 -6.34 -2.44
CA GLY A 16 -2.77 -4.92 -2.75
C GLY A 16 -3.04 -4.61 -4.22
N PHE A 17 -3.35 -5.63 -5.03
CA PHE A 17 -3.76 -5.38 -6.42
C PHE A 17 -5.14 -4.72 -6.44
N SER A 18 -5.29 -3.72 -7.32
CA SER A 18 -6.58 -3.07 -7.54
C SER A 18 -7.54 -4.01 -8.25
N ILE A 19 -8.83 -3.65 -8.26
CA ILE A 19 -9.85 -4.42 -8.98
C ILE A 19 -9.49 -4.50 -10.47
N LYS A 20 -9.02 -3.40 -11.04
CA LYS A 20 -8.59 -3.35 -12.44
C LYS A 20 -7.42 -4.29 -12.69
N GLU A 21 -6.44 -4.31 -11.78
CA GLU A 21 -5.28 -5.20 -11.88
C GLU A 21 -5.70 -6.66 -11.73
N CYS A 22 -6.64 -6.95 -10.85
CA CYS A 22 -7.20 -8.30 -10.69
C CYS A 22 -7.87 -8.77 -11.98
N SER A 23 -8.61 -7.87 -12.66
CA SER A 23 -9.23 -8.18 -13.94
C SER A 23 -8.19 -8.57 -15.00
N THR A 24 -7.08 -7.85 -15.04
CA THR A 24 -5.97 -8.14 -15.95
C THR A 24 -5.37 -9.52 -15.64
N LEU A 25 -5.17 -9.82 -14.36
CA LEU A 25 -4.61 -11.12 -13.94
C LEU A 25 -5.55 -12.27 -14.31
N ILE A 26 -6.86 -12.08 -14.17
CA ILE A 26 -7.85 -13.08 -14.56
C ILE A 26 -7.78 -13.35 -16.06
N LYS A 27 -7.69 -12.30 -16.86
CA LYS A 27 -7.59 -12.44 -18.34
C LYS A 27 -6.33 -13.21 -18.71
N LEU A 28 -5.22 -12.95 -18.07
CA LEU A 28 -3.98 -13.68 -18.30
C LEU A 28 -4.10 -15.12 -17.83
N PHE A 29 -4.75 -15.37 -16.71
CA PHE A 29 -4.98 -16.71 -16.21
C PHE A 29 -5.80 -17.56 -17.18
N GLU A 30 -6.81 -16.96 -17.80
CA GLU A 30 -7.68 -17.64 -18.76
C GLU A 30 -7.02 -17.85 -20.12
N ASN A 31 -5.99 -17.08 -20.44
CA ASN A 31 -5.26 -17.17 -21.70
C ASN A 31 -4.18 -18.24 -21.61
N LYS A 32 -4.42 -19.39 -22.21
CA LYS A 32 -3.47 -20.50 -22.20
C LYS A 32 -2.21 -20.22 -23.04
N SER A 33 -2.27 -19.23 -23.92
CA SER A 33 -1.13 -18.80 -24.74
C SER A 33 -0.33 -17.67 -24.09
N ARG A 34 -0.62 -17.35 -22.85
CA ARG A 34 0.07 -16.25 -22.13
C ARG A 34 1.54 -16.50 -22.00
N TYR A 35 2.31 -15.44 -21.93
CA TYR A 35 3.72 -15.48 -21.61
C TYR A 35 3.91 -15.22 -20.12
N SER A 36 4.71 -16.05 -19.45
CA SER A 36 4.99 -15.84 -18.01
C SER A 36 5.69 -14.52 -17.75
N LYS A 37 6.42 -13.97 -18.73
CA LYS A 37 7.04 -12.65 -18.61
C LYS A 37 6.03 -11.53 -18.41
N ASP A 38 4.84 -11.65 -18.97
CA ASP A 38 3.78 -10.64 -18.83
C ASP A 38 3.20 -10.67 -17.42
N VAL A 39 3.01 -11.85 -16.86
CA VAL A 39 2.56 -12.02 -15.48
C VAL A 39 3.62 -11.50 -14.51
N LYS A 40 4.87 -11.84 -14.74
CA LYS A 40 5.99 -11.40 -13.92
C LYS A 40 6.12 -9.87 -13.93
N LYS A 41 5.90 -9.25 -15.09
CA LYS A 41 5.94 -7.79 -15.22
C LYS A 41 4.92 -7.11 -14.29
N ILE A 42 3.71 -7.64 -14.22
CA ILE A 42 2.66 -7.11 -13.33
C ILE A 42 3.11 -7.20 -11.87
N ALA A 43 3.68 -8.34 -11.47
CA ALA A 43 4.17 -8.53 -10.11
C ALA A 43 5.31 -7.58 -9.77
N VAL A 44 6.26 -7.39 -10.69
CA VAL A 44 7.41 -6.49 -10.51
C VAL A 44 6.95 -5.05 -10.37
N LEU A 45 5.97 -4.62 -11.18
CA LEU A 45 5.42 -3.27 -11.06
C LEU A 45 4.72 -3.06 -9.71
N LYS A 46 4.04 -4.08 -9.20
CA LYS A 46 3.39 -4.01 -7.88
C LYS A 46 4.44 -3.92 -6.78
N ILE A 47 5.52 -4.67 -6.87
CA ILE A 47 6.64 -4.61 -5.91
C ILE A 47 7.20 -3.19 -5.86
N THR A 48 7.45 -2.58 -7.01
CA THR A 48 7.97 -1.20 -7.09
C THR A 48 7.00 -0.22 -6.43
N ASP A 49 5.71 -0.38 -6.65
CA ASP A 49 4.67 0.44 -6.05
C ASP A 49 4.67 0.30 -4.53
N ILE A 50 4.77 -0.93 -4.02
CA ILE A 50 4.83 -1.22 -2.59
C ILE A 50 6.09 -0.59 -1.97
N GLU A 51 7.24 -0.70 -2.64
CA GLU A 51 8.48 -0.10 -2.16
C GLU A 51 8.36 1.41 -2.00
N LYS A 52 7.70 2.08 -2.95
CA LYS A 52 7.43 3.52 -2.87
C LYS A 52 6.54 3.84 -1.67
N LYS A 53 5.53 3.03 -1.42
CA LYS A 53 4.62 3.20 -0.28
C LYS A 53 5.35 3.01 1.04
N ILE A 54 6.23 2.02 1.13
CA ILE A 54 7.06 1.79 2.32
C ILE A 54 7.92 3.02 2.60
N LYS A 55 8.56 3.57 1.57
CA LYS A 55 9.40 4.76 1.70
C LYS A 55 8.57 5.95 2.21
N SER A 56 7.39 6.17 1.63
CA SER A 56 6.49 7.23 2.06
C SER A 56 6.04 7.06 3.51
N LEU A 57 5.67 5.84 3.88
CA LEU A 57 5.25 5.54 5.25
C LEU A 57 6.39 5.74 6.24
N ASN A 58 7.62 5.37 5.87
CA ASN A 58 8.79 5.60 6.71
C ASN A 58 9.03 7.10 6.95
N MET A 59 8.83 7.92 5.93
CA MET A 59 8.95 9.37 6.07
C MET A 59 7.88 9.94 7.00
N LEU A 60 6.63 9.50 6.83
CA LEU A 60 5.52 9.90 7.69
C LEU A 60 5.78 9.49 9.13
N LYS A 61 6.28 8.27 9.33
CA LYS A 61 6.64 7.76 10.65
C LYS A 61 7.68 8.63 11.31
N LYS A 62 8.75 8.97 10.60
CA LYS A 62 9.82 9.83 11.13
C LYS A 62 9.30 11.20 11.52
N ASN A 63 8.46 11.79 10.67
CA ASN A 63 7.87 13.10 10.96
C ASN A 63 7.00 13.05 12.20
N LEU A 64 6.17 12.02 12.32
CA LEU A 64 5.29 11.87 13.48
C LEU A 64 6.09 11.60 14.76
N GLN A 65 7.16 10.78 14.67
CA GLN A 65 8.05 10.52 15.80
C GLN A 65 8.71 11.81 16.29
N LYS A 66 9.16 12.65 15.37
CA LYS A 66 9.76 13.93 15.71
C LYS A 66 8.77 14.83 16.46
N ILE A 67 7.56 14.93 15.95
CA ILE A 67 6.49 15.72 16.59
C ILE A 67 6.14 15.13 17.96
N SER A 68 6.01 13.81 18.03
CA SER A 68 5.68 13.10 19.27
C SER A 68 6.75 13.31 20.35
N ASN A 69 8.03 13.30 19.96
CA ASN A 69 9.13 13.50 20.88
C ASN A 69 9.18 14.93 21.45
N GLN A 70 8.58 15.90 20.76
CA GLN A 70 8.47 17.28 21.24
C GLN A 70 7.34 17.44 22.25
N CYS A 71 6.38 16.52 22.26
CA CYS A 71 5.28 16.54 23.23
C CYS A 71 5.71 15.81 24.49
N LYS A 72 5.55 16.45 25.65
CA LYS A 72 6.02 15.89 26.93
C LYS A 72 5.16 14.73 27.43
N GLY A 73 3.93 14.62 26.96
CA GLY A 73 3.02 13.56 27.39
C GLY A 73 2.64 13.65 28.85
N ASP A 74 2.65 14.87 29.42
CA ASP A 74 2.31 15.12 30.84
C ASP A 74 0.86 15.58 30.95
N ASN A 75 0.51 16.08 32.15
CA ASN A 75 -0.84 16.55 32.44
C ASN A 75 -1.12 17.97 31.92
N ASN A 76 -0.17 18.59 31.25
CA ASN A 76 -0.36 19.92 30.67
C ASN A 76 -1.16 19.81 29.37
N SER A 77 -1.91 20.86 29.07
CA SER A 77 -2.69 20.93 27.82
C SER A 77 -1.82 21.22 26.61
N ASN A 78 -0.59 21.69 26.80
CA ASN A 78 0.32 21.98 25.70
C ASN A 78 0.80 20.70 25.05
N CYS A 79 0.60 20.59 23.75
CA CYS A 79 0.96 19.41 22.99
C CYS A 79 1.51 19.80 21.61
N SER A 80 2.78 19.53 21.38
CA SER A 80 3.41 19.83 20.10
C SER A 80 2.78 19.08 18.94
N ILE A 81 2.22 17.89 19.20
CA ILE A 81 1.53 17.10 18.20
C ILE A 81 0.30 17.87 17.69
N LEU A 82 -0.55 18.33 18.60
CA LEU A 82 -1.75 19.07 18.25
C LEU A 82 -1.39 20.40 17.59
N ASP A 83 -0.37 21.09 18.08
CA ASP A 83 0.08 22.36 17.51
C ASP A 83 0.52 22.17 16.05
N ASN A 84 1.27 21.10 15.76
CA ASN A 84 1.72 20.82 14.40
C ASN A 84 0.57 20.44 13.48
N LEU A 85 -0.41 19.66 13.98
CA LEU A 85 -1.54 19.22 13.17
C LEU A 85 -2.55 20.32 12.89
N THR A 86 -2.58 21.37 13.73
CA THR A 86 -3.53 22.49 13.58
C THR A 86 -2.95 23.67 12.84
N LEU A 87 -1.65 23.70 12.58
CA LEU A 87 -1.02 24.77 11.82
C LEU A 87 -1.47 24.71 10.36
N ILE A 88 -2.09 25.80 9.92
CA ILE A 88 -2.54 25.95 8.54
C ILE A 88 -1.55 26.88 7.84
N ASN A 89 -0.74 26.31 6.99
CA ASN A 89 0.20 27.06 6.19
C ASN A 89 -0.03 26.84 4.72
#